data_8d8a3fb0478a98609beb60bf8ece4870
#
_entry.id   8d8a3fb0478a98609beb60bf8ece4870
#
_cell.length_a   1.000
_cell.length_b   1.000
_cell.length_c   1.000
_cell.angle_alpha   90.00
_cell.angle_beta   90.00
_cell.angle_gamma   90.00
#
_symmetry.space_group_name_H-M   'P 1'
#
loop_
_entity.id
_entity.type
_entity.pdbx_description
1 polymer ?
#
loop_
_entity_poly.entity_id
_entity_poly.type
_entity_poly.pdbx_seq_one_letter_code
_entity_poly.pdbx_strand_id
1 'polypeptide(L)'
;MKALMVRTDFSLGESALKAENAVKIARDAGYTAVISADSMNIASVIPLQRAAGDDMAVICGVKLNVVDDPTYEHRAHLAKESGGCMESLVRDRSYCFTALIKNEQGYRDVCELMTLANKREQFYFVPRLALDQLAAAYAKGNIILLTSDIGSVFQRRDFAKIIGTLVTAGGRDNFYSVVYPHPTPFYDQINVRAMKVASELKI
;
A
#
# COMPACT_ATOMS: atom_id res chain seq x y z
N MET A 1 -16.38 14.48 -3.51
CA MET A 1 -16.13 13.78 -2.23
C MET A 1 -14.72 14.14 -1.76
N LYS A 2 -14.54 14.55 -0.51
CA LYS A 2 -13.22 14.73 0.11
C LYS A 2 -13.00 13.57 1.07
N ALA A 3 -11.98 12.77 0.86
CA ALA A 3 -11.65 11.61 1.69
C ALA A 3 -10.31 11.80 2.38
N LEU A 4 -10.22 11.47 3.67
CA LEU A 4 -8.99 11.44 4.45
C LEU A 4 -8.48 10.01 4.55
N MET A 5 -7.30 9.73 4.01
CA MET A 5 -6.65 8.43 4.18
C MET A 5 -5.89 8.40 5.51
N VAL A 6 -6.15 7.38 6.32
CA VAL A 6 -5.59 7.25 7.67
C VAL A 6 -4.94 5.89 7.88
N ARG A 7 -3.90 5.88 8.70
CA ARG A 7 -3.40 4.70 9.39
C ARG A 7 -3.77 4.82 10.87
N THR A 8 -4.29 3.74 11.41
CA THR A 8 -4.72 3.69 12.80
C THR A 8 -3.72 2.94 13.68
N ASP A 9 -3.98 2.84 14.95
CA ASP A 9 -3.21 2.06 15.93
C ASP A 9 -3.18 0.54 15.65
N PHE A 10 -3.97 0.07 14.67
CA PHE A 10 -3.84 -1.27 14.10
C PHE A 10 -2.60 -1.43 13.21
N SER A 11 -1.97 -0.35 12.75
CA SER A 11 -0.65 -0.34 12.10
C SER A 11 0.43 -0.29 13.16
N LEU A 12 0.76 -1.42 13.76
CA LEU A 12 1.71 -1.54 14.87
C LEU A 12 3.07 -0.93 14.52
N GLY A 13 3.53 -0.02 15.37
CA GLY A 13 4.81 0.69 15.18
C GLY A 13 4.78 1.82 14.15
N GLU A 14 3.66 2.04 13.44
CA GLU A 14 3.52 3.10 12.45
C GLU A 14 2.58 4.22 12.90
N SER A 15 1.53 3.92 13.68
CA SER A 15 0.55 4.90 14.12
C SER A 15 0.02 4.61 15.51
N ALA A 16 -0.34 5.69 16.24
CA ALA A 16 -1.05 5.64 17.52
C ALA A 16 -2.47 6.25 17.41
N LEU A 17 -2.93 6.53 16.19
CA LEU A 17 -4.21 7.19 15.92
C LEU A 17 -5.36 6.21 16.08
N LYS A 18 -6.22 6.40 17.08
CA LYS A 18 -7.42 5.60 17.26
C LYS A 18 -8.50 5.94 16.22
N ALA A 19 -9.32 4.96 15.86
CA ALA A 19 -10.37 5.10 14.86
C ALA A 19 -11.34 6.27 15.15
N GLU A 20 -11.75 6.43 16.40
CA GLU A 20 -12.64 7.52 16.81
C GLU A 20 -12.01 8.89 16.60
N ASN A 21 -10.72 9.04 16.93
CA ASN A 21 -9.99 10.27 16.73
C ASN A 21 -9.78 10.57 15.24
N ALA A 22 -9.51 9.55 14.43
CA ALA A 22 -9.39 9.69 12.97
C ALA A 22 -10.66 10.25 12.35
N VAL A 23 -11.81 9.70 12.72
CA VAL A 23 -13.13 10.15 12.25
C VAL A 23 -13.42 11.56 12.74
N LYS A 24 -13.14 11.87 14.02
CA LYS A 24 -13.32 13.21 14.57
C LYS A 24 -12.48 14.24 13.80
N ILE A 25 -11.20 13.97 13.59
CA ILE A 25 -10.29 14.86 12.83
C ILE A 25 -10.81 15.07 11.41
N ALA A 26 -11.24 13.99 10.74
CA ALA A 26 -11.79 14.07 9.39
C ALA A 26 -13.05 14.97 9.35
N ARG A 27 -13.96 14.80 10.30
CA ARG A 27 -15.20 15.58 10.42
C ARG A 27 -14.90 17.05 10.68
N ASP A 28 -14.04 17.35 11.65
CA ASP A 28 -13.65 18.71 12.02
C ASP A 28 -12.95 19.45 10.85
N ALA A 29 -12.24 18.71 9.99
CA ALA A 29 -11.59 19.24 8.79
C ALA A 29 -12.49 19.26 7.53
N GLY A 30 -13.77 18.91 7.65
CA GLY A 30 -14.73 18.94 6.55
C GLY A 30 -14.57 17.85 5.50
N TYR A 31 -13.97 16.72 5.86
CA TYR A 31 -13.97 15.52 5.01
C TYR A 31 -15.31 14.79 5.11
N THR A 32 -15.71 14.18 4.00
CA THR A 32 -16.96 13.41 3.89
C THR A 32 -16.74 11.90 3.88
N ALA A 33 -15.49 11.47 3.88
CA ALA A 33 -15.12 10.06 3.93
C ALA A 33 -13.77 9.87 4.63
N VAL A 34 -13.58 8.68 5.19
CA VAL A 34 -12.30 8.18 5.72
C VAL A 34 -11.91 6.92 4.95
N ILE A 35 -10.64 6.83 4.56
CA ILE A 35 -10.06 5.65 3.92
C ILE A 35 -9.16 4.96 4.94
N SER A 36 -9.45 3.71 5.28
CA SER A 36 -8.51 2.87 6.03
C SER A 36 -7.31 2.52 5.13
N ALA A 37 -6.10 2.66 5.65
CA ALA A 37 -4.86 2.30 4.95
C ALA A 37 -3.84 1.68 5.90
N ASP A 38 -4.31 0.82 6.80
CA ASP A 38 -3.45 0.13 7.75
C ASP A 38 -2.51 -0.87 7.06
N SER A 39 -1.33 -1.06 7.66
CA SER A 39 -0.29 -1.89 7.09
C SER A 39 -0.63 -3.37 7.24
N MET A 40 -0.82 -4.05 6.10
CA MET A 40 -1.06 -5.49 5.99
C MET A 40 -2.22 -6.01 6.87
N ASN A 41 -3.21 -5.15 7.18
CA ASN A 41 -4.44 -5.54 7.86
C ASN A 41 -5.60 -4.58 7.55
N ILE A 42 -6.83 -5.04 7.79
CA ILE A 42 -8.09 -4.29 7.60
C ILE A 42 -8.90 -4.19 8.90
N ALA A 43 -8.27 -4.44 10.05
CA ALA A 43 -8.96 -4.56 11.32
C ALA A 43 -9.64 -3.25 11.78
N SER A 44 -9.12 -2.09 11.36
CA SER A 44 -9.68 -0.78 11.70
C SER A 44 -11.00 -0.45 10.99
N VAL A 45 -11.39 -1.17 9.95
CA VAL A 45 -12.59 -0.84 9.16
C VAL A 45 -13.84 -0.83 10.02
N ILE A 46 -14.04 -1.85 10.87
CA ILE A 46 -15.21 -1.93 11.77
C ILE A 46 -15.21 -0.80 12.81
N PRO A 47 -14.12 -0.54 13.57
CA PRO A 47 -14.04 0.62 14.45
C PRO A 47 -14.29 1.96 13.75
N LEU A 48 -13.74 2.15 12.54
CA LEU A 48 -13.97 3.36 11.75
C LEU A 48 -15.44 3.49 11.36
N GLN A 49 -16.10 2.43 10.90
CA GLN A 49 -17.53 2.45 10.56
C GLN A 49 -18.40 2.80 11.76
N ARG A 50 -18.10 2.21 12.93
CA ARG A 50 -18.82 2.52 14.18
C ARG A 50 -18.67 3.99 14.59
N ALA A 51 -17.46 4.53 14.45
CA ALA A 51 -17.20 5.94 14.79
C ALA A 51 -17.77 6.91 13.74
N ALA A 52 -17.80 6.53 12.46
CA ALA A 52 -18.33 7.33 11.37
C ALA A 52 -19.85 7.47 11.44
N GLY A 53 -20.57 6.43 11.85
CA GLY A 53 -22.03 6.42 11.81
C GLY A 53 -22.55 6.47 10.38
N ASP A 54 -23.71 7.14 10.20
CA ASP A 54 -24.38 7.24 8.90
C ASP A 54 -23.96 8.48 8.10
N ASP A 55 -23.25 9.42 8.72
CA ASP A 55 -22.91 10.75 8.15
C ASP A 55 -21.56 10.79 7.45
N MET A 56 -20.73 9.76 7.58
CA MET A 56 -19.40 9.72 6.94
C MET A 56 -19.14 8.35 6.31
N ALA A 57 -18.74 8.35 5.05
CA ALA A 57 -18.40 7.13 4.36
C ALA A 57 -17.05 6.55 4.86
N VAL A 58 -16.96 5.23 4.99
CA VAL A 58 -15.70 4.52 5.26
C VAL A 58 -15.34 3.67 4.05
N ILE A 59 -14.19 3.96 3.47
CA ILE A 59 -13.64 3.20 2.35
C ILE A 59 -12.62 2.21 2.90
N CYS A 60 -12.84 0.94 2.64
CA CYS A 60 -11.91 -0.11 3.03
C CYS A 60 -10.69 -0.10 2.11
N GLY A 61 -9.52 0.04 2.70
CA GLY A 61 -8.24 -0.05 2.01
C GLY A 61 -7.19 -0.67 2.91
N VAL A 62 -6.06 -1.05 2.33
CA VAL A 62 -4.92 -1.66 3.01
C VAL A 62 -3.62 -1.28 2.33
N LYS A 63 -2.60 -0.97 3.13
CA LYS A 63 -1.23 -0.80 2.64
C LYS A 63 -0.58 -2.17 2.53
N LEU A 64 -0.16 -2.54 1.33
CA LEU A 64 0.47 -3.81 0.98
C LEU A 64 1.98 -3.65 0.84
N ASN A 65 2.74 -4.51 1.52
CA ASN A 65 4.19 -4.57 1.39
C ASN A 65 4.55 -5.54 0.26
N VAL A 66 5.30 -5.05 -0.73
CA VAL A 66 5.71 -5.82 -1.91
C VAL A 66 7.23 -5.90 -1.97
N VAL A 67 7.74 -7.05 -2.36
CA VAL A 67 9.17 -7.32 -2.62
C VAL A 67 9.32 -8.01 -3.97
N ASP A 68 10.54 -8.08 -4.47
CA ASP A 68 10.80 -8.74 -5.76
C ASP A 68 10.61 -10.26 -5.63
N ASP A 69 11.15 -10.83 -4.57
CA ASP A 69 10.98 -12.26 -4.22
C ASP A 69 10.86 -12.40 -2.69
N PRO A 70 9.70 -12.83 -2.16
CA PRO A 70 9.48 -12.97 -0.73
C PRO A 70 10.04 -14.26 -0.12
N THR A 71 10.61 -15.18 -0.93
CA THR A 71 11.00 -16.50 -0.47
C THR A 71 12.20 -16.50 0.49
N TYR A 72 12.28 -17.53 1.31
CA TYR A 72 13.40 -17.72 2.24
C TYR A 72 14.71 -18.01 1.49
N GLU A 73 14.64 -18.80 0.39
CA GLU A 73 15.77 -19.15 -0.43
C GLU A 73 16.44 -17.92 -1.03
N HIS A 74 15.66 -16.98 -1.54
CA HIS A 74 16.15 -15.70 -2.07
C HIS A 74 16.91 -14.90 -0.99
N ARG A 75 16.34 -14.76 0.20
CA ARG A 75 17.03 -14.08 1.32
C ARG A 75 18.30 -14.77 1.75
N ALA A 76 18.29 -16.11 1.83
CA ALA A 76 19.47 -16.88 2.16
C ALA A 76 20.57 -16.72 1.11
N HIS A 77 20.20 -16.62 -0.17
CA HIS A 77 21.12 -16.32 -1.27
C HIS A 77 21.73 -14.92 -1.13
N LEU A 78 20.90 -13.89 -0.95
CA LEU A 78 21.37 -12.52 -0.74
C LEU A 78 22.30 -12.40 0.47
N ALA A 79 21.99 -13.06 1.57
CA ALA A 79 22.82 -13.06 2.77
C ALA A 79 24.20 -13.72 2.53
N LYS A 80 24.26 -14.77 1.71
CA LYS A 80 25.53 -15.43 1.33
C LYS A 80 26.36 -14.53 0.42
N GLU A 81 25.77 -13.95 -0.62
CA GLU A 81 26.45 -13.08 -1.57
C GLU A 81 27.05 -11.83 -0.93
N SER A 82 26.38 -11.29 0.07
CA SER A 82 26.80 -10.06 0.77
C SER A 82 27.69 -10.31 2.00
N GLY A 83 28.04 -11.55 2.30
CA GLY A 83 28.81 -11.90 3.50
C GLY A 83 28.15 -11.45 4.82
N GLY A 84 26.81 -11.39 4.84
CA GLY A 84 26.03 -10.91 5.97
C GLY A 84 25.97 -9.38 6.12
N CYS A 85 26.39 -8.64 5.10
CA CYS A 85 26.42 -7.19 5.11
C CYS A 85 25.03 -6.55 4.99
N MET A 86 24.90 -5.31 5.49
CA MET A 86 23.68 -4.47 5.39
C MET A 86 23.16 -4.29 3.96
N GLU A 87 23.99 -4.50 2.95
CA GLU A 87 23.61 -4.41 1.53
C GLU A 87 22.54 -5.42 1.11
N SER A 88 22.55 -6.62 1.72
CA SER A 88 21.49 -7.61 1.52
C SER A 88 20.13 -7.14 2.02
N LEU A 89 20.12 -6.46 3.17
CA LEU A 89 18.90 -5.88 3.75
C LEU A 89 18.34 -4.74 2.89
N VAL A 90 19.20 -4.00 2.21
CA VAL A 90 18.80 -2.93 1.28
C VAL A 90 18.17 -3.49 0.01
N ARG A 91 18.69 -4.61 -0.51
CA ARG A 91 18.14 -5.28 -1.69
C ARG A 91 16.76 -5.92 -1.44
N ASP A 92 16.53 -6.43 -0.23
CA ASP A 92 15.24 -7.01 0.17
C ASP A 92 14.23 -5.95 0.68
N ARG A 93 14.48 -4.68 0.39
CA ARG A 93 13.63 -3.58 0.87
C ARG A 93 12.27 -3.63 0.20
N SER A 94 11.24 -3.80 1.02
CA SER A 94 9.85 -3.74 0.54
C SER A 94 9.51 -2.34 0.05
N TYR A 95 8.68 -2.28 -0.96
CA TYR A 95 7.98 -1.09 -1.41
C TYR A 95 6.47 -1.31 -1.26
N CYS A 96 5.72 -0.23 -1.20
CA CYS A 96 4.33 -0.31 -0.79
C CYS A 96 3.39 0.25 -1.85
N PHE A 97 2.22 -0.39 -1.93
CA PHE A 97 1.03 0.15 -2.59
C PHE A 97 -0.13 0.17 -1.60
N THR A 98 -1.07 1.09 -1.79
CA THR A 98 -2.34 1.06 -1.05
C THR A 98 -3.41 0.52 -1.98
N ALA A 99 -4.04 -0.58 -1.60
CA ALA A 99 -5.17 -1.16 -2.32
C ALA A 99 -6.48 -0.67 -1.69
N LEU A 100 -7.37 -0.07 -2.49
CA LEU A 100 -8.73 0.25 -2.09
C LEU A 100 -9.69 -0.81 -2.64
N ILE A 101 -10.61 -1.25 -1.83
CA ILE A 101 -11.56 -2.31 -2.14
C ILE A 101 -12.80 -1.71 -2.80
N LYS A 102 -13.14 -2.19 -4.01
CA LYS A 102 -14.28 -1.70 -4.80
C LYS A 102 -15.59 -2.40 -4.46
N ASN A 103 -15.52 -3.69 -4.12
CA ASN A 103 -16.67 -4.56 -3.95
C ASN A 103 -16.33 -5.77 -3.04
N GLU A 104 -17.32 -6.63 -2.80
CA GLU A 104 -17.14 -7.83 -1.98
C GLU A 104 -16.06 -8.78 -2.52
N GLN A 105 -15.96 -8.93 -3.84
CA GLN A 105 -14.92 -9.77 -4.43
C GLN A 105 -13.53 -9.18 -4.20
N GLY A 106 -13.38 -7.85 -4.28
CA GLY A 106 -12.13 -7.16 -3.93
C GLY A 106 -11.75 -7.35 -2.46
N TYR A 107 -12.72 -7.41 -1.56
CA TYR A 107 -12.47 -7.76 -0.16
C TYR A 107 -11.89 -9.17 -0.04
N ARG A 108 -12.47 -10.15 -0.72
CA ARG A 108 -11.96 -11.54 -0.73
C ARG A 108 -10.57 -11.61 -1.34
N ASP A 109 -10.34 -10.93 -2.48
CA ASP A 109 -9.03 -10.88 -3.14
C ASP A 109 -7.95 -10.29 -2.22
N VAL A 110 -8.26 -9.23 -1.47
CA VAL A 110 -7.33 -8.65 -0.48
C VAL A 110 -7.10 -9.58 0.70
N CYS A 111 -8.13 -10.26 1.20
CA CYS A 111 -7.98 -11.28 2.25
C CYS A 111 -7.07 -12.44 1.80
N GLU A 112 -7.20 -12.89 0.55
CA GLU A 112 -6.32 -13.91 -0.04
C GLU A 112 -4.87 -13.42 -0.08
N LEU A 113 -4.62 -12.17 -0.54
CA LEU A 113 -3.29 -11.57 -0.57
C LEU A 113 -2.68 -11.49 0.84
N MET A 114 -3.45 -11.00 1.82
CA MET A 114 -2.96 -10.90 3.20
C MET A 114 -2.66 -12.29 3.80
N THR A 115 -3.51 -13.29 3.52
CA THR A 115 -3.28 -14.66 3.93
C THR A 115 -1.99 -15.22 3.32
N LEU A 116 -1.79 -14.97 2.03
CA LEU A 116 -0.59 -15.40 1.30
C LEU A 116 0.67 -14.74 1.89
N ALA A 117 0.63 -13.43 2.13
CA ALA A 117 1.75 -12.67 2.69
C ALA A 117 2.15 -13.12 4.11
N ASN A 118 1.20 -13.68 4.87
CA ASN A 118 1.43 -14.20 6.23
C ASN A 118 1.92 -15.66 6.26
N LYS A 119 2.03 -16.34 5.09
CA LYS A 119 2.63 -17.67 5.06
C LYS A 119 4.09 -17.62 5.50
N ARG A 120 4.55 -18.69 6.14
CA ARG A 120 5.90 -18.80 6.71
C ARG A 120 7.00 -18.47 5.69
N GLU A 121 6.81 -18.86 4.44
CA GLU A 121 7.76 -18.66 3.36
C GLU A 121 7.89 -17.18 2.95
N GLN A 122 6.83 -16.40 3.13
CA GLN A 122 6.77 -14.99 2.73
C GLN A 122 6.96 -13.99 3.88
N PHE A 123 6.69 -14.43 5.11
CA PHE A 123 6.82 -13.58 6.29
C PHE A 123 8.29 -13.39 6.69
N TYR A 124 8.72 -12.13 6.82
CA TYR A 124 10.02 -11.79 7.38
C TYR A 124 9.93 -10.45 8.12
N PHE A 125 9.85 -10.49 9.44
CA PHE A 125 9.50 -9.40 10.35
C PHE A 125 8.11 -8.79 10.07
N VAL A 126 7.74 -8.66 8.81
CA VAL A 126 6.43 -8.19 8.34
C VAL A 126 5.92 -9.09 7.23
N PRO A 127 4.59 -9.17 7.01
CA PRO A 127 4.02 -9.86 5.86
C PRO A 127 4.47 -9.20 4.56
N ARG A 128 4.77 -9.99 3.52
CA ARG A 128 5.25 -9.51 2.22
C ARG A 128 4.62 -10.27 1.06
N LEU A 129 4.47 -9.58 -0.06
CA LEU A 129 3.92 -10.13 -1.30
C LEU A 129 4.97 -10.02 -2.42
N ALA A 130 4.95 -10.95 -3.35
CA ALA A 130 5.63 -10.78 -4.63
C ALA A 130 4.83 -9.85 -5.55
N LEU A 131 5.53 -9.17 -6.47
CA LEU A 131 4.90 -8.28 -7.43
C LEU A 131 3.88 -8.98 -8.33
N ASP A 132 4.17 -10.20 -8.77
CA ASP A 132 3.28 -11.02 -9.62
C ASP A 132 1.97 -11.41 -8.90
N GLN A 133 2.03 -11.67 -7.59
CA GLN A 133 0.85 -11.94 -6.77
C GLN A 133 -0.07 -10.72 -6.70
N LEU A 134 0.51 -9.53 -6.48
CA LEU A 134 -0.26 -8.29 -6.51
C LEU A 134 -0.81 -8.02 -7.92
N ALA A 135 -0.01 -8.22 -8.96
CA ALA A 135 -0.44 -8.04 -10.35
C ALA A 135 -1.61 -8.96 -10.72
N ALA A 136 -1.56 -10.23 -10.31
CA ALA A 136 -2.63 -11.19 -10.54
C ALA A 136 -3.96 -10.79 -9.85
N ALA A 137 -3.88 -10.29 -8.61
CA ALA A 137 -5.06 -9.79 -7.90
C ALA A 137 -5.60 -8.50 -8.54
N TYR A 138 -4.71 -7.58 -8.94
CA TYR A 138 -5.08 -6.33 -9.60
C TYR A 138 -5.74 -6.56 -10.96
N ALA A 139 -5.28 -7.55 -11.73
CA ALA A 139 -5.86 -7.94 -13.02
C ALA A 139 -7.34 -8.34 -12.95
N LYS A 140 -7.83 -8.76 -11.78
CA LYS A 140 -9.26 -9.09 -11.57
C LYS A 140 -10.18 -7.85 -11.59
N GLY A 141 -9.64 -6.62 -11.48
CA GLY A 141 -10.37 -5.36 -11.59
C GLY A 141 -11.21 -4.97 -10.36
N ASN A 142 -11.09 -5.70 -9.24
CA ASN A 142 -11.90 -5.51 -8.03
C ASN A 142 -11.27 -4.57 -7.00
N ILE A 143 -10.03 -4.12 -7.24
CA ILE A 143 -9.31 -3.18 -6.37
C ILE A 143 -8.79 -2.00 -7.17
N ILE A 144 -8.60 -0.87 -6.48
CA ILE A 144 -7.89 0.29 -6.99
C ILE A 144 -6.52 0.31 -6.32
N LEU A 145 -5.46 0.54 -7.08
CA LEU A 145 -4.11 0.68 -6.54
C LEU A 145 -3.68 2.15 -6.52
N LEU A 146 -3.17 2.56 -5.37
CA LEU A 146 -2.53 3.85 -5.17
C LEU A 146 -1.05 3.63 -4.88
N THR A 147 -0.18 4.52 -5.37
CA THR A 147 1.20 4.56 -4.87
C THR A 147 1.20 5.02 -3.41
N SER A 148 2.05 4.42 -2.59
CA SER A 148 2.10 4.73 -1.15
C SER A 148 3.09 5.86 -0.85
N ASP A 149 3.02 6.39 0.37
CA ASP A 149 3.89 7.43 0.91
C ASP A 149 5.25 6.87 1.41
N ILE A 150 5.28 6.43 2.67
CA ILE A 150 6.46 5.79 3.25
C ILE A 150 6.63 4.40 2.66
N GLY A 151 7.84 4.11 2.16
CA GLY A 151 8.10 2.89 1.41
C GLY A 151 7.54 2.95 -0.03
N SER A 152 7.35 4.15 -0.58
CA SER A 152 6.83 4.33 -1.93
C SER A 152 7.68 3.58 -2.97
N VAL A 153 7.01 3.01 -3.96
CA VAL A 153 7.65 2.40 -5.14
C VAL A 153 8.60 3.40 -5.84
N PHE A 154 8.34 4.70 -5.76
CA PHE A 154 9.19 5.74 -6.35
C PHE A 154 10.57 5.89 -5.70
N GLN A 155 10.83 5.24 -4.58
CA GLN A 155 12.17 5.12 -4.01
C GLN A 155 13.05 4.09 -4.73
N ARG A 156 12.43 3.18 -5.48
CA ARG A 156 13.11 2.17 -6.29
C ARG A 156 13.68 2.81 -7.57
N ARG A 157 14.81 2.28 -8.06
CA ARG A 157 15.38 2.72 -9.35
C ARG A 157 14.57 2.22 -10.53
N ASP A 158 13.95 1.04 -10.37
CA ASP A 158 13.16 0.32 -11.36
C ASP A 158 11.64 0.57 -11.25
N PHE A 159 11.23 1.64 -10.56
CA PHE A 159 9.83 1.98 -10.29
C PHE A 159 8.95 1.98 -11.57
N ALA A 160 9.50 2.47 -12.69
CA ALA A 160 8.76 2.52 -13.95
C ALA A 160 8.41 1.11 -14.48
N LYS A 161 9.34 0.15 -14.33
CA LYS A 161 9.11 -1.25 -14.69
C LYS A 161 8.04 -1.88 -13.79
N ILE A 162 8.12 -1.65 -12.48
CA ILE A 162 7.17 -2.17 -11.50
C ILE A 162 5.75 -1.66 -11.81
N ILE A 163 5.60 -0.35 -12.00
CA ILE A 163 4.31 0.27 -12.34
C ILE A 163 3.82 -0.22 -13.71
N GLY A 164 4.69 -0.31 -14.69
CA GLY A 164 4.37 -0.85 -16.02
C GLY A 164 3.83 -2.27 -15.96
N THR A 165 4.39 -3.13 -15.11
CA THR A 165 3.90 -4.51 -14.86
C THR A 165 2.46 -4.48 -14.33
N LEU A 166 2.16 -3.66 -13.32
CA LEU A 166 0.82 -3.54 -12.76
C LEU A 166 -0.19 -2.99 -13.77
N VAL A 167 0.16 -1.89 -14.45
CA VAL A 167 -0.72 -1.28 -15.46
C VAL A 167 -0.98 -2.21 -16.64
N THR A 168 0.01 -3.00 -17.04
CA THR A 168 -0.18 -4.03 -18.08
C THR A 168 -1.13 -5.14 -17.62
N ALA A 169 -1.05 -5.54 -16.35
CA ALA A 169 -1.88 -6.61 -15.80
C ALA A 169 -3.34 -6.20 -15.61
N GLY A 170 -3.61 -5.05 -14.99
CA GLY A 170 -4.98 -4.65 -14.57
C GLY A 170 -5.51 -3.37 -15.22
N GLY A 171 -4.77 -2.79 -16.19
CA GLY A 171 -5.15 -1.54 -16.82
C GLY A 171 -4.80 -0.31 -15.99
N ARG A 172 -5.04 0.87 -16.59
CA ARG A 172 -4.73 2.17 -15.98
C ARG A 172 -5.89 2.79 -15.21
N ASP A 173 -7.11 2.39 -15.48
CA ASP A 173 -8.33 3.04 -14.96
C ASP A 173 -8.48 2.90 -13.44
N ASN A 174 -7.86 1.90 -12.84
CA ASN A 174 -7.87 1.64 -11.41
C ASN A 174 -6.49 1.85 -10.76
N PHE A 175 -5.56 2.54 -11.42
CA PHE A 175 -4.23 2.86 -10.90
C PHE A 175 -4.07 4.37 -10.75
N TYR A 176 -3.62 4.83 -9.58
CA TYR A 176 -3.43 6.25 -9.31
C TYR A 176 -2.06 6.51 -8.69
N SER A 177 -1.38 7.50 -9.23
CA SER A 177 -0.16 8.04 -8.65
C SER A 177 -0.51 9.11 -7.62
N VAL A 178 -0.04 8.94 -6.38
CA VAL A 178 -0.35 9.85 -5.29
C VAL A 178 0.78 10.86 -5.12
N VAL A 179 0.42 12.13 -4.99
CA VAL A 179 1.32 13.25 -4.70
C VAL A 179 1.07 13.73 -3.28
N TYR A 180 2.13 13.91 -2.52
CA TYR A 180 2.08 14.33 -1.12
C TYR A 180 2.54 15.78 -0.98
N PRO A 181 1.69 16.71 -0.53
CA PRO A 181 2.05 18.12 -0.33
C PRO A 181 2.86 18.31 0.97
N HIS A 182 3.97 17.59 1.10
CA HIS A 182 4.82 17.64 2.28
C HIS A 182 6.12 18.40 1.94
N PRO A 183 6.45 19.50 2.62
CA PRO A 183 7.57 20.37 2.26
C PRO A 183 8.91 19.79 2.72
N THR A 184 9.32 18.67 2.15
CA THR A 184 10.63 18.07 2.40
C THR A 184 11.27 17.60 1.09
N PRO A 185 12.61 17.72 0.94
CA PRO A 185 13.32 17.27 -0.27
C PRO A 185 13.06 15.80 -0.63
N PHE A 186 12.76 14.99 0.36
CA PHE A 186 12.41 13.57 0.17
C PHE A 186 11.11 13.41 -0.62
N TYR A 187 10.05 14.13 -0.22
CA TYR A 187 8.77 14.07 -0.92
C TYR A 187 8.81 14.78 -2.26
N ASP A 188 9.63 15.84 -2.42
CA ASP A 188 9.80 16.51 -3.71
C ASP A 188 10.30 15.53 -4.78
N GLN A 189 11.29 14.70 -4.45
CA GLN A 189 11.80 13.69 -5.39
C GLN A 189 10.75 12.63 -5.73
N ILE A 190 9.97 12.17 -4.75
CA ILE A 190 8.88 11.22 -4.94
C ILE A 190 7.81 11.85 -5.84
N ASN A 191 7.39 13.08 -5.54
CA ASN A 191 6.35 13.79 -6.27
C ASN A 191 6.74 14.05 -7.73
N VAL A 192 7.99 14.44 -8.01
CA VAL A 192 8.49 14.61 -9.39
C VAL A 192 8.38 13.30 -10.17
N ARG A 193 8.77 12.17 -9.59
CA ARG A 193 8.66 10.86 -10.23
C ARG A 193 7.20 10.43 -10.39
N ALA A 194 6.36 10.70 -9.40
CA ALA A 194 4.93 10.41 -9.43
C ALA A 194 4.23 11.17 -10.55
N MET A 195 4.47 12.48 -10.67
CA MET A 195 3.92 13.32 -11.74
C MET A 195 4.41 12.91 -13.13
N LYS A 196 5.70 12.56 -13.26
CA LYS A 196 6.26 12.07 -14.52
C LYS A 196 5.54 10.80 -14.98
N VAL A 197 5.43 9.81 -14.12
CA VAL A 197 4.74 8.54 -14.44
C VAL A 197 3.26 8.79 -14.74
N ALA A 198 2.59 9.63 -13.96
CA ALA A 198 1.20 9.97 -14.20
C ALA A 198 0.99 10.58 -15.61
N SER A 199 1.89 11.48 -16.01
CA SER A 199 1.86 12.09 -17.35
C SER A 199 2.14 11.08 -18.47
N GLU A 200 3.16 10.23 -18.32
CA GLU A 200 3.57 9.25 -19.33
C GLU A 200 2.52 8.13 -19.52
N LEU A 201 1.96 7.65 -18.44
CA LEU A 201 0.97 6.57 -18.46
C LEU A 201 -0.48 7.07 -18.55
N LYS A 202 -0.71 8.37 -18.45
CA LYS A 202 -2.05 9.01 -18.40
C LYS A 202 -2.94 8.39 -17.30
N ILE A 203 -2.40 8.33 -16.09
CA ILE A 203 -3.05 7.81 -14.86
C ILE A 203 -3.21 8.91 -13.83
#